data_2faf01ee3757aa2ce8db24c5f0bcdd87
#
_entry.id   2faf01ee3757aa2ce8db24c5f0bcdd87
#
_cell.length_a   1.000
_cell.length_b   1.000
_cell.length_c   1.000
_cell.angle_alpha   90.00
_cell.angle_beta   90.00
_cell.angle_gamma   90.00
#
_symmetry.space_group_name_H-M   'P 1'
#
loop_
_entity.id
_entity.type
_entity.pdbx_description
1 polymer ?
#
loop_
_entity_poly.entity_id
_entity_poly.type
_entity_poly.pdbx_seq_one_letter_code
_entity_poly.pdbx_strand_id
1 'polypeptide(L)'
;MGFAESDPSFDIEGYDSLFKLVIITVHALGVYVHPDRIFTYGISTIHDSDIRYAREKGVKIKLVAQVVKVSDRKFTMFVMPEFVTPGKYIYSVDDEYNGVVIRGECYDRQFMFGKGAGSLPTASSILSDIMARQHDYRYEYKKQHYLDRPEYTTDVELKVYVRYTETDVLKILHFDRITEQYR
;
A
#
# COMPACT_ATOMS: atom_id res chain seq x y z
N MET A 1 -2.87 17.12 16.23
CA MET A 1 -1.70 16.56 16.94
C MET A 1 -0.34 16.98 16.35
N GLY A 2 -0.30 17.83 15.32
CA GLY A 2 0.94 18.44 14.83
C GLY A 2 1.86 17.54 13.99
N PHE A 3 1.35 16.42 13.48
CA PHE A 3 2.12 15.51 12.59
C PHE A 3 1.95 15.84 11.11
N ALA A 4 0.93 16.59 10.72
CA ALA A 4 0.72 16.98 9.35
C ALA A 4 1.68 18.12 8.97
N GLU A 5 2.39 17.95 7.88
CA GLU A 5 3.18 19.01 7.26
C GLU A 5 2.27 20.12 6.73
N SER A 6 2.84 21.32 6.48
CA SER A 6 2.11 22.45 5.90
C SER A 6 1.57 22.15 4.49
N ASP A 7 2.22 21.25 3.76
CA ASP A 7 1.75 20.67 2.49
C ASP A 7 1.65 19.14 2.64
N PRO A 8 0.45 18.59 2.87
CA PRO A 8 0.25 17.16 3.04
C PRO A 8 0.12 16.39 1.73
N SER A 9 0.35 17.02 0.58
CA SER A 9 0.13 16.41 -0.75
C SER A 9 0.92 15.10 -0.92
N PHE A 10 2.13 15.03 -0.38
CA PHE A 10 2.97 13.85 -0.47
C PHE A 10 2.33 12.60 0.16
N ASP A 11 1.65 12.78 1.29
CA ASP A 11 0.92 11.71 1.97
C ASP A 11 -0.43 11.44 1.31
N ILE A 12 -1.17 12.51 1.00
CA ILE A 12 -2.54 12.44 0.45
C ILE A 12 -2.55 11.80 -0.94
N GLU A 13 -1.57 12.13 -1.79
CA GLU A 13 -1.45 11.56 -3.12
C GLU A 13 -0.77 10.17 -3.13
N GLY A 14 -0.30 9.70 -1.97
CA GLY A 14 0.22 8.34 -1.78
C GLY A 14 1.69 8.16 -2.13
N TYR A 15 2.44 9.23 -2.38
CA TYR A 15 3.86 9.14 -2.74
C TYR A 15 4.72 8.58 -1.61
N ASP A 16 4.46 8.96 -0.36
CA ASP A 16 5.17 8.37 0.79
C ASP A 16 5.00 6.84 0.83
N SER A 17 3.75 6.38 0.68
CA SER A 17 3.43 4.96 0.63
C SER A 17 4.06 4.27 -0.57
N LEU A 18 4.12 4.93 -1.73
CA LEU A 18 4.75 4.44 -2.95
C LEU A 18 6.25 4.20 -2.76
N PHE A 19 6.97 5.17 -2.21
CA PHE A 19 8.42 5.04 -2.00
C PHE A 19 8.75 3.96 -0.97
N LYS A 20 7.97 3.88 0.12
CA LYS A 20 8.08 2.79 1.09
C LYS A 20 7.85 1.42 0.44
N LEU A 21 6.84 1.33 -0.44
CA LEU A 21 6.55 0.09 -1.19
C LEU A 21 7.70 -0.32 -2.09
N VAL A 22 8.32 0.62 -2.81
CA VAL A 22 9.50 0.35 -3.66
C VAL A 22 10.66 -0.19 -2.82
N ILE A 23 10.96 0.44 -1.69
CA ILE A 23 12.02 0.00 -0.77
C ILE A 23 11.74 -1.42 -0.28
N ILE A 24 10.53 -1.68 0.22
CA ILE A 24 10.13 -3.01 0.71
C ILE A 24 10.25 -4.06 -0.40
N THR A 25 9.87 -3.73 -1.63
CA THR A 25 9.95 -4.65 -2.77
C THR A 25 11.38 -5.01 -3.12
N VAL A 26 12.29 -4.04 -3.10
CA VAL A 26 13.72 -4.31 -3.31
C VAL A 26 14.26 -5.27 -2.25
N HIS A 27 13.87 -5.09 -0.99
CA HIS A 27 14.29 -5.97 0.11
C HIS A 27 13.66 -7.36 0.02
N ALA A 28 12.38 -7.43 -0.29
CA ALA A 28 11.61 -8.67 -0.30
C ALA A 28 11.89 -9.53 -1.54
N LEU A 29 11.95 -8.91 -2.73
CA LEU A 29 12.02 -9.59 -4.03
C LEU A 29 13.32 -9.36 -4.79
N GLY A 30 14.15 -8.41 -4.38
CA GLY A 30 15.37 -8.02 -5.10
C GLY A 30 15.10 -7.28 -6.41
N VAL A 31 13.91 -6.74 -6.59
CA VAL A 31 13.50 -6.06 -7.83
C VAL A 31 13.21 -4.59 -7.56
N TYR A 32 13.90 -3.72 -8.29
CA TYR A 32 13.58 -2.31 -8.31
C TYR A 32 12.60 -2.00 -9.44
N VAL A 33 11.49 -1.39 -9.11
CA VAL A 33 10.51 -0.85 -10.06
C VAL A 33 10.52 0.67 -9.92
N HIS A 34 10.70 1.38 -11.05
CA HIS A 34 10.68 2.84 -11.01
C HIS A 34 9.29 3.35 -10.58
N PRO A 35 9.21 4.32 -9.66
CA PRO A 35 7.93 4.82 -9.12
C PRO A 35 6.91 5.19 -10.21
N ASP A 36 7.33 5.85 -11.30
CA ASP A 36 6.45 6.29 -12.38
C ASP A 36 5.76 5.13 -13.13
N ARG A 37 6.22 3.90 -12.95
CA ARG A 37 5.62 2.70 -13.53
C ARG A 37 4.56 2.06 -12.63
N ILE A 38 4.43 2.53 -11.40
CA ILE A 38 3.56 1.95 -10.38
C ILE A 38 2.27 2.79 -10.34
N PHE A 39 1.14 2.13 -10.51
CA PHE A 39 -0.14 2.80 -10.37
C PHE A 39 -0.30 3.34 -8.96
N THR A 40 -0.43 4.66 -8.86
CA THR A 40 -0.59 5.37 -7.58
C THR A 40 -1.80 6.29 -7.67
N TYR A 41 -2.74 6.10 -6.75
CA TYR A 41 -3.95 6.90 -6.65
C TYR A 41 -4.18 7.28 -5.19
N GLY A 42 -4.17 8.56 -4.92
CA GLY A 42 -4.30 9.12 -3.57
C GLY A 42 -5.73 9.14 -3.05
N ILE A 43 -5.91 9.86 -1.94
CA ILE A 43 -7.20 10.01 -1.25
C ILE A 43 -7.85 11.38 -1.48
N SER A 44 -7.24 12.27 -2.25
CA SER A 44 -7.76 13.62 -2.54
C SER A 44 -9.13 13.61 -3.23
N THR A 45 -9.45 12.54 -3.94
CA THR A 45 -10.72 12.38 -4.66
C THR A 45 -11.82 11.67 -3.87
N ILE A 46 -11.55 11.26 -2.63
CA ILE A 46 -12.55 10.64 -1.76
C ILE A 46 -13.62 11.68 -1.39
N HIS A 47 -14.86 11.32 -1.64
CA HIS A 47 -16.02 12.19 -1.42
C HIS A 47 -16.88 11.69 -0.26
N ASP A 48 -17.73 12.55 0.30
CA ASP A 48 -18.66 12.22 1.40
C ASP A 48 -19.58 11.03 1.07
N SER A 49 -19.94 10.86 -0.20
CA SER A 49 -20.72 9.71 -0.67
C SER A 49 -19.96 8.39 -0.51
N ASP A 50 -18.64 8.39 -0.74
CA ASP A 50 -17.79 7.20 -0.59
C ASP A 50 -17.66 6.83 0.89
N ILE A 51 -17.50 7.84 1.74
CA ILE A 51 -17.46 7.67 3.20
C ILE A 51 -18.80 7.12 3.72
N ARG A 52 -19.93 7.63 3.20
CA ARG A 52 -21.26 7.14 3.56
C ARG A 52 -21.42 5.68 3.14
N TYR A 53 -21.08 5.35 1.90
CA TYR A 53 -21.09 3.97 1.41
C TYR A 53 -20.25 3.04 2.30
N ALA A 54 -19.03 3.45 2.65
CA ALA A 54 -18.15 2.68 3.52
C ALA A 54 -18.78 2.42 4.90
N ARG A 55 -19.40 3.45 5.50
CA ARG A 55 -20.09 3.33 6.79
C ARG A 55 -21.27 2.37 6.74
N GLU A 56 -22.11 2.45 5.70
CA GLU A 56 -23.25 1.56 5.51
C GLU A 56 -22.82 0.09 5.29
N LYS A 57 -21.68 -0.12 4.66
CA LYS A 57 -21.09 -1.46 4.48
C LYS A 57 -20.26 -1.93 5.68
N GLY A 58 -20.08 -1.12 6.72
CA GLY A 58 -19.28 -1.46 7.89
C GLY A 58 -17.79 -1.60 7.61
N VAL A 59 -17.27 -0.89 6.60
CA VAL A 59 -15.86 -0.92 6.17
C VAL A 59 -15.20 0.44 6.37
N LYS A 60 -13.87 0.46 6.39
CA LYS A 60 -13.06 1.68 6.38
C LYS A 60 -12.41 1.88 5.01
N ILE A 61 -12.25 3.15 4.60
CA ILE A 61 -11.41 3.50 3.45
C ILE A 61 -10.00 3.76 3.98
N LYS A 62 -9.01 3.06 3.43
CA LYS A 62 -7.61 3.25 3.79
C LYS A 62 -6.75 3.33 2.54
N LEU A 63 -5.74 4.19 2.53
CA LEU A 63 -4.71 4.19 1.50
C LEU A 63 -3.79 3.01 1.75
N VAL A 64 -3.72 2.10 0.78
CA VAL A 64 -2.98 0.84 0.93
C VAL A 64 -1.98 0.68 -0.20
N ALA A 65 -0.73 0.46 0.16
CA ALA A 65 0.33 0.10 -0.76
C ALA A 65 0.47 -1.43 -0.78
N GLN A 66 0.45 -2.04 -1.96
CA GLN A 66 0.44 -3.49 -2.11
C GLN A 66 1.48 -3.99 -3.10
N VAL A 67 2.14 -5.08 -2.72
CA VAL A 67 2.86 -5.98 -3.62
C VAL A 67 2.08 -7.28 -3.67
N VAL A 68 1.65 -7.70 -4.85
CA VAL A 68 0.82 -8.88 -5.02
C VAL A 68 1.48 -9.85 -5.98
N LYS A 69 1.66 -11.10 -5.54
CA LYS A 69 2.12 -12.19 -6.41
C LYS A 69 1.00 -12.51 -7.40
N VAL A 70 1.28 -12.39 -8.68
CA VAL A 70 0.37 -12.71 -9.79
C VAL A 70 0.55 -14.16 -10.24
N SER A 71 1.79 -14.61 -10.28
CA SER A 71 2.19 -15.99 -10.55
C SER A 71 3.52 -16.27 -9.87
N ASP A 72 4.08 -17.47 -10.05
CA ASP A 72 5.39 -17.81 -9.46
C ASP A 72 6.52 -16.90 -9.95
N ARG A 73 6.39 -16.34 -11.15
CA ARG A 73 7.39 -15.48 -11.77
C ARG A 73 6.96 -14.03 -11.96
N LYS A 74 5.73 -13.67 -11.58
CA LYS A 74 5.22 -12.32 -11.80
C LYS A 74 4.60 -11.73 -10.54
N PHE A 75 4.82 -10.45 -10.33
CA PHE A 75 4.17 -9.66 -9.29
C PHE A 75 3.71 -8.32 -9.82
N THR A 76 2.76 -7.72 -9.15
CA THR A 76 2.31 -6.35 -9.39
C THR A 76 2.45 -5.50 -8.14
N MET A 77 2.47 -4.19 -8.33
CA MET A 77 2.52 -3.18 -7.26
C MET A 77 1.55 -2.06 -7.57
N PHE A 78 0.88 -1.58 -6.56
CA PHE A 78 0.03 -0.39 -6.67
C PHE A 78 -0.22 0.25 -5.31
N VAL A 79 -0.57 1.53 -5.31
CA VAL A 79 -1.00 2.30 -4.15
C VAL A 79 -2.35 2.91 -4.46
N MET A 80 -3.37 2.56 -3.68
CA MET A 80 -4.72 3.10 -3.90
C MET A 80 -5.58 2.98 -2.64
N PRO A 81 -6.64 3.78 -2.52
CA PRO A 81 -7.64 3.59 -1.48
C PRO A 81 -8.32 2.22 -1.60
N GLU A 82 -8.49 1.55 -0.48
CA GLU A 82 -9.14 0.24 -0.39
C GLU A 82 -10.25 0.27 0.66
N PHE A 83 -11.37 -0.40 0.37
CA PHE A 83 -12.36 -0.73 1.39
C PHE A 83 -11.86 -1.90 2.23
N VAL A 84 -11.57 -1.60 3.49
CA VAL A 84 -11.00 -2.56 4.43
C VAL A 84 -12.08 -3.06 5.38
N THR A 85 -12.30 -4.36 5.42
CA THR A 85 -13.25 -5.02 6.31
C THR A 85 -12.69 -5.21 7.72
N PRO A 86 -13.53 -5.33 8.77
CA PRO A 86 -13.08 -5.55 10.15
C PRO A 86 -12.20 -6.78 10.37
N GLY A 87 -12.29 -7.80 9.50
CA GLY A 87 -11.45 -9.00 9.60
C GLY A 87 -10.02 -8.85 9.08
N LYS A 88 -9.67 -7.72 8.48
CA LYS A 88 -8.30 -7.46 8.02
C LYS A 88 -7.48 -6.79 9.12
N TYR A 89 -6.22 -7.19 9.32
CA TYR A 89 -5.32 -6.60 10.34
C TYR A 89 -5.19 -5.07 10.19
N ILE A 90 -5.11 -4.58 8.95
CA ILE A 90 -4.97 -3.14 8.69
C ILE A 90 -6.22 -2.33 9.04
N TYR A 91 -7.37 -2.97 9.34
CA TYR A 91 -8.60 -2.27 9.74
C TYR A 91 -8.42 -1.45 11.01
N SER A 92 -7.64 -1.95 11.97
CA SER A 92 -7.37 -1.31 13.27
C SER A 92 -6.16 -0.37 13.27
N VAL A 93 -5.52 -0.18 12.12
CA VAL A 93 -4.40 0.78 11.98
C VAL A 93 -4.99 2.17 11.78
N ASP A 94 -5.03 2.97 12.81
CA ASP A 94 -5.60 4.32 12.81
C ASP A 94 -4.56 5.33 13.32
N ASP A 95 -4.82 6.62 13.16
CA ASP A 95 -4.02 7.76 13.61
C ASP A 95 -2.57 7.70 13.11
N GLU A 96 -1.60 7.88 14.01
CA GLU A 96 -0.15 7.87 13.73
C GLU A 96 0.46 6.47 13.59
N TYR A 97 -0.37 5.43 13.65
CA TYR A 97 0.12 4.06 13.52
C TYR A 97 0.24 3.62 12.07
N ASN A 98 1.27 2.83 11.83
CA ASN A 98 1.50 2.14 10.57
C ASN A 98 1.38 0.63 10.77
N GLY A 99 0.94 -0.06 9.73
CA GLY A 99 0.81 -1.51 9.73
C GLY A 99 1.30 -2.12 8.43
N VAL A 100 2.09 -3.18 8.54
CA VAL A 100 2.55 -3.97 7.39
C VAL A 100 2.14 -5.41 7.58
N VAL A 101 1.42 -5.96 6.62
CA VAL A 101 1.04 -7.37 6.59
C VAL A 101 1.89 -8.08 5.55
N ILE A 102 2.62 -9.09 5.99
CA ILE A 102 3.43 -9.95 5.11
C ILE A 102 2.75 -11.33 5.07
N ARG A 103 2.57 -11.84 3.87
CA ARG A 103 2.10 -13.22 3.65
C ARG A 103 3.26 -14.08 3.19
N GLY A 104 3.35 -15.29 3.72
CA GLY A 104 4.36 -16.26 3.34
C GLY A 104 3.79 -17.68 3.37
N GLU A 105 4.36 -18.54 2.55
CA GLU A 105 3.89 -19.93 2.40
C GLU A 105 4.00 -20.74 3.69
N CYS A 106 5.03 -20.43 4.53
CA CYS A 106 5.30 -21.21 5.73
C CYS A 106 4.60 -20.71 7.00
N TYR A 107 4.07 -19.48 7.00
CA TYR A 107 3.55 -18.86 8.24
C TYR A 107 2.22 -18.11 8.05
N ASP A 108 1.56 -18.26 6.89
CA ASP A 108 0.34 -17.55 6.50
C ASP A 108 0.52 -16.04 6.55
N ARG A 109 0.45 -15.40 7.72
CA ARG A 109 0.52 -13.94 7.86
C ARG A 109 1.31 -13.51 9.08
N GLN A 110 2.08 -12.44 8.89
CA GLN A 110 2.68 -11.67 9.96
C GLN A 110 2.19 -10.24 9.86
N PHE A 111 1.90 -9.63 11.01
CA PHE A 111 1.48 -8.25 11.10
C PHE A 111 2.45 -7.47 11.97
N MET A 112 3.12 -6.49 11.37
CA MET A 112 3.95 -5.54 12.08
C MET A 112 3.17 -4.24 12.26
N PHE A 113 3.10 -3.77 13.49
CA PHE A 113 2.31 -2.60 13.86
C PHE A 113 3.11 -1.71 14.80
N GLY A 114 3.10 -0.41 14.56
CA GLY A 114 3.83 0.54 15.39
C GLY A 114 3.63 1.97 14.95
N LYS A 115 4.15 2.90 15.77
CA LYS A 115 4.16 4.33 15.42
C LYS A 115 5.17 4.59 14.32
N GLY A 116 4.69 5.18 13.21
CA GLY A 116 5.52 5.53 12.05
C GLY A 116 6.02 6.97 12.10
N ALA A 117 5.42 7.83 12.91
CA ALA A 117 5.75 9.24 13.02
C ALA A 117 5.95 9.66 14.48
N GLY A 118 6.69 10.75 14.68
CA GLY A 118 6.98 11.35 15.97
C GLY A 118 8.46 11.30 16.36
N SER A 119 8.87 12.21 17.24
CA SER A 119 10.27 12.38 17.64
C SER A 119 10.89 11.13 18.28
N LEU A 120 10.18 10.48 19.18
CA LEU A 120 10.68 9.28 19.85
C LEU A 120 10.79 8.05 18.93
N PRO A 121 9.78 7.70 18.11
CA PRO A 121 9.92 6.60 17.15
C PRO A 121 11.04 6.83 16.14
N THR A 122 11.18 8.05 15.62
CA THR A 122 12.27 8.40 14.71
C THR A 122 13.64 8.29 15.38
N ALA A 123 13.80 8.84 16.58
CA ALA A 123 15.03 8.73 17.34
C ALA A 123 15.40 7.27 17.66
N SER A 124 14.40 6.44 17.99
CA SER A 124 14.59 5.00 18.22
C SER A 124 15.11 4.28 16.96
N SER A 125 14.57 4.61 15.80
CA SER A 125 15.02 4.02 14.52
C SER A 125 16.47 4.43 14.19
N ILE A 126 16.80 5.70 14.37
CA ILE A 126 18.18 6.20 14.18
C ILE A 126 19.14 5.50 15.13
N LEU A 127 18.79 5.40 16.41
CA LEU A 127 19.62 4.70 17.40
C LEU A 127 19.82 3.24 17.03
N SER A 128 18.77 2.56 16.58
CA SER A 128 18.84 1.17 16.10
C SER A 128 19.84 1.01 14.97
N ASP A 129 19.81 1.92 13.98
CA ASP A 129 20.73 1.88 12.85
C ASP A 129 22.19 2.15 13.27
N ILE A 130 22.41 3.07 14.20
CA ILE A 130 23.73 3.36 14.78
C ILE A 130 24.26 2.11 15.49
N MET A 131 23.44 1.48 16.33
CA MET A 131 23.82 0.27 17.06
C MET A 131 24.10 -0.91 16.13
N ALA A 132 23.26 -1.10 15.11
CA ALA A 132 23.49 -2.12 14.11
C ALA A 132 24.85 -1.90 13.39
N ARG A 133 25.14 -0.65 13.03
CA ARG A 133 26.40 -0.29 12.38
C ARG A 133 27.61 -0.47 13.31
N GLN A 134 27.46 -0.23 14.61
CA GLN A 134 28.51 -0.47 15.60
C GLN A 134 28.89 -1.96 15.70
N HIS A 135 27.95 -2.85 15.43
CA HIS A 135 28.17 -4.30 15.33
C HIS A 135 28.50 -4.78 13.91
N ASP A 136 29.04 -3.88 13.06
CA ASP A 136 29.45 -4.17 11.68
C ASP A 136 28.31 -4.65 10.77
N TYR A 137 27.06 -4.49 11.18
CA TYR A 137 25.94 -4.79 10.28
C TYR A 137 25.99 -3.88 9.05
N ARG A 138 25.95 -4.53 7.89
CA ARG A 138 25.83 -3.85 6.60
C ARG A 138 24.63 -4.43 5.85
N TYR A 139 23.79 -3.53 5.35
CA TYR A 139 22.72 -3.98 4.51
C TYR A 139 23.29 -4.41 3.15
N GLU A 140 23.03 -5.62 2.77
CA GLU A 140 23.42 -6.17 1.47
C GLU A 140 22.17 -6.52 0.67
N TYR A 141 22.06 -5.97 -0.52
CA TYR A 141 20.93 -6.25 -1.43
C TYR A 141 21.14 -7.60 -2.15
N LYS A 142 21.36 -8.67 -1.39
CA LYS A 142 21.70 -10.00 -1.92
C LYS A 142 20.70 -10.51 -2.96
N LYS A 143 19.41 -10.26 -2.73
CA LYS A 143 18.34 -10.70 -3.64
C LYS A 143 18.40 -10.05 -5.01
N GLN A 144 19.02 -8.89 -5.16
CA GLN A 144 19.23 -8.26 -6.46
C GLN A 144 20.17 -9.07 -7.38
N HIS A 145 20.96 -9.95 -6.81
CA HIS A 145 21.88 -10.82 -7.53
C HIS A 145 21.32 -12.22 -7.84
N TYR A 146 20.09 -12.50 -7.41
CA TYR A 146 19.44 -13.77 -7.70
C TYR A 146 19.02 -13.83 -9.18
N LEU A 147 19.29 -14.97 -9.83
CA LEU A 147 18.93 -15.19 -11.23
C LEU A 147 17.41 -15.35 -11.43
N ASP A 148 16.72 -15.88 -10.44
CA ASP A 148 15.30 -16.22 -10.45
C ASP A 148 14.42 -15.14 -9.78
N ARG A 149 14.65 -13.87 -10.12
CA ARG A 149 13.81 -12.79 -9.60
C ARG A 149 12.49 -12.75 -10.37
N PRO A 150 11.37 -12.46 -9.68
CA PRO A 150 10.10 -12.29 -10.35
C PRO A 150 10.09 -11.01 -11.20
N GLU A 151 9.24 -10.98 -12.21
CA GLU A 151 9.07 -9.84 -13.10
C GLU A 151 7.86 -8.99 -12.67
N TYR A 152 8.01 -7.67 -12.73
CA TYR A 152 6.91 -6.75 -12.53
C TYR A 152 5.97 -6.77 -13.74
N THR A 153 4.66 -6.84 -13.49
CA THR A 153 3.62 -6.78 -14.51
C THR A 153 2.49 -5.85 -14.10
N THR A 154 1.89 -5.21 -15.09
CA THR A 154 0.64 -4.45 -14.96
C THR A 154 -0.56 -5.20 -15.56
N ASP A 155 -0.33 -6.38 -16.09
CA ASP A 155 -1.38 -7.25 -16.64
C ASP A 155 -2.10 -8.00 -15.49
N VAL A 156 -3.05 -7.30 -14.89
CA VAL A 156 -3.81 -7.77 -13.73
C VAL A 156 -5.25 -7.27 -13.76
N GLU A 157 -6.15 -8.06 -13.25
CA GLU A 157 -7.55 -7.68 -13.02
C GLU A 157 -7.73 -7.19 -11.59
N LEU A 158 -8.39 -6.05 -11.43
CA LEU A 158 -8.71 -5.48 -10.12
C LEU A 158 -10.22 -5.30 -9.99
N LYS A 159 -10.74 -5.64 -8.79
CA LYS A 159 -12.10 -5.23 -8.42
C LYS A 159 -12.04 -3.80 -7.90
N VAL A 160 -12.64 -2.88 -8.64
CA VAL A 160 -12.63 -1.46 -8.32
C VAL A 160 -14.03 -0.96 -7.95
N TYR A 161 -14.07 0.02 -7.08
CA TYR A 161 -15.23 0.85 -6.83
C TYR A 161 -15.15 2.10 -7.71
N VAL A 162 -16.21 2.39 -8.42
CA VAL A 162 -16.28 3.58 -9.30
C VAL A 162 -17.51 4.39 -8.92
N ARG A 163 -17.30 5.64 -8.54
CA ARG A 163 -18.37 6.62 -8.39
C ARG A 163 -18.59 7.31 -9.73
N TYR A 164 -19.82 7.41 -10.14
CA TYR A 164 -20.21 8.10 -11.36
C TYR A 164 -21.51 8.90 -11.17
N THR A 165 -21.66 9.97 -11.90
CA THR A 165 -22.87 10.82 -11.93
C THR A 165 -23.78 10.53 -13.11
N GLU A 166 -23.17 10.10 -14.22
CA GLU A 166 -23.88 9.82 -15.46
C GLU A 166 -23.65 8.36 -15.89
N THR A 167 -24.72 7.68 -16.28
CA THR A 167 -24.68 6.27 -16.67
C THR A 167 -23.88 6.01 -17.94
N ASP A 168 -23.65 7.04 -18.76
CA ASP A 168 -22.88 6.90 -20.00
C ASP A 168 -21.39 6.65 -19.75
N VAL A 169 -20.87 7.02 -18.56
CA VAL A 169 -19.50 6.66 -18.13
C VAL A 169 -19.30 5.14 -18.12
N LEU A 170 -20.33 4.38 -17.73
CA LEU A 170 -20.25 2.91 -17.70
C LEU A 170 -20.13 2.28 -19.10
N LYS A 171 -20.53 3.00 -20.17
CA LYS A 171 -20.38 2.55 -21.56
C LYS A 171 -18.98 2.82 -22.10
N ILE A 172 -18.29 3.84 -21.56
CA ILE A 172 -16.94 4.23 -21.96
C ILE A 172 -15.89 3.36 -21.26
N LEU A 173 -16.13 3.05 -19.98
CA LEU A 173 -15.28 2.18 -19.19
C LEU A 173 -15.63 0.72 -19.50
N HIS A 174 -14.70 -0.01 -20.10
CA HIS A 174 -14.87 -1.44 -20.34
C HIS A 174 -14.61 -2.23 -19.04
N PHE A 175 -15.70 -2.68 -18.42
CA PHE A 175 -15.65 -3.58 -17.27
C PHE A 175 -15.98 -5.00 -17.73
N ASP A 176 -15.18 -5.99 -17.32
CA ASP A 176 -15.48 -7.40 -17.58
C ASP A 176 -16.77 -7.83 -16.86
N ARG A 177 -17.01 -7.28 -15.66
CA ARG A 177 -18.22 -7.54 -14.88
C ARG A 177 -18.53 -6.42 -13.88
N ILE A 178 -19.79 -6.03 -13.82
CA ILE A 178 -20.32 -5.18 -12.75
C ILE A 178 -20.93 -6.10 -11.66
N THR A 179 -20.42 -6.04 -10.44
CA THR A 179 -20.84 -6.91 -9.34
C THR A 179 -21.93 -6.31 -8.46
N GLU A 180 -21.96 -4.98 -8.35
CA GLU A 180 -22.93 -4.24 -7.52
C GLU A 180 -23.10 -2.83 -8.06
N GLN A 181 -24.32 -2.31 -7.99
CA GLN A 181 -24.63 -0.88 -8.21
C GLN A 181 -25.32 -0.34 -6.97
N TYR A 182 -24.81 0.76 -6.43
CA TYR A 182 -25.35 1.48 -5.29
C TYR A 182 -25.92 2.82 -5.76
N ARG A 183 -27.11 3.21 -5.29
CA ARG A 183 -27.80 4.45 -5.64
C ARG A 183 -28.02 5.32 -4.41
#